data_00fa94438a173efc9a6f7a4f6e0f5533
#
_entry.id   00fa94438a173efc9a6f7a4f6e0f5533
#
_cell.length_a   1.000
_cell.length_b   1.000
_cell.length_c   1.000
_cell.angle_alpha   90.00
_cell.angle_beta   90.00
_cell.angle_gamma   90.00
#
_symmetry.space_group_name_H-M   'P 1'
#
loop_
_entity.id
_entity.type
_entity.pdbx_description
1 polymer ?
#
loop_
_entity_poly.entity_id
_entity_poly.type
_entity_poly.pdbx_seq_one_letter_code
_entity_poly.pdbx_strand_id
1 'polypeptide(L)'
;MATTYLTPGVYVEELALLPPSVAEIATAIPAFIGYTSIFTGTEPIVAEIGSLRDFENRFGMAPTTPYRVKPDANKLPQLFLTSPAGAPPAGGGAPAAAPDVLAPLSIRPAWQLWYSIDFYFRNGGGRCYVVSVGKATIDGTIDKEALKSGLTALEKQDEPTLIVIPEASLLKDSDFADVCATALQHCGKLADRFAILDVKEQANGSPINTNEKLTAARAAYSSSNLNYGAAYYPFLNTSIPQLID
;
A
#
# COMPACT_ATOMS: atom_id res chain seq x y z
N MET A 1 1.40 52.91 -8.22
CA MET A 1 1.33 54.38 -8.09
C MET A 1 2.69 54.93 -8.50
N ALA A 2 2.71 55.88 -9.43
CA ALA A 2 3.97 56.50 -9.84
C ALA A 2 4.45 57.45 -8.71
N THR A 3 5.65 57.20 -8.17
CA THR A 3 6.29 58.07 -7.19
C THR A 3 6.80 59.33 -7.90
N THR A 4 6.32 60.51 -7.50
CA THR A 4 6.77 61.77 -8.05
C THR A 4 7.90 62.30 -7.17
N TYR A 5 9.10 62.37 -7.73
CA TYR A 5 10.28 62.89 -7.06
C TYR A 5 10.34 64.40 -7.16
N LEU A 6 10.46 65.10 -6.02
CA LEU A 6 10.35 66.57 -5.93
C LEU A 6 11.71 67.31 -5.98
N THR A 7 12.84 66.61 -5.86
CA THR A 7 14.18 67.19 -5.87
C THR A 7 15.10 66.50 -6.85
N PRO A 8 16.06 67.22 -7.51
CA PRO A 8 17.05 66.58 -8.34
C PRO A 8 17.96 65.67 -7.48
N GLY A 9 18.06 64.40 -7.84
CA GLY A 9 18.87 63.41 -7.13
C GLY A 9 18.95 62.11 -7.91
N VAL A 10 19.79 61.18 -7.46
CA VAL A 10 19.82 59.81 -7.97
C VAL A 10 18.88 58.98 -7.09
N TYR A 11 17.84 58.45 -7.71
CA TYR A 11 16.86 57.58 -7.04
C TYR A 11 17.08 56.17 -7.53
N VAL A 12 17.19 55.22 -6.59
CA VAL A 12 17.27 53.78 -6.88
C VAL A 12 15.90 53.19 -6.57
N GLU A 13 15.20 52.71 -7.60
CA GLU A 13 13.96 51.97 -7.45
C GLU A 13 14.21 50.49 -7.73
N GLU A 14 14.04 49.66 -6.73
CA GLU A 14 14.08 48.22 -6.91
C GLU A 14 12.72 47.72 -7.44
N LEU A 15 12.69 47.42 -8.73
CA LEU A 15 11.54 46.74 -9.35
C LEU A 15 11.73 45.24 -9.18
N ALA A 16 10.89 44.63 -8.37
CA ALA A 16 10.77 43.16 -8.32
C ALA A 16 10.23 42.69 -9.68
N LEU A 17 11.12 42.37 -10.62
CA LEU A 17 10.81 41.92 -11.97
C LEU A 17 10.18 40.51 -12.03
N LEU A 18 10.33 39.76 -10.97
CA LEU A 18 9.75 38.41 -10.86
C LEU A 18 8.86 38.35 -9.62
N PRO A 19 7.64 37.81 -9.75
CA PRO A 19 6.87 37.46 -8.56
C PRO A 19 7.71 36.49 -7.71
N PRO A 20 7.67 36.57 -6.39
CA PRO A 20 8.36 35.60 -5.54
C PRO A 20 7.87 34.20 -5.95
N SER A 21 8.75 33.42 -6.58
CA SER A 21 8.45 32.03 -6.89
C SER A 21 8.46 31.27 -5.57
N VAL A 22 7.30 31.15 -4.95
CA VAL A 22 7.11 30.20 -3.87
C VAL A 22 7.18 28.83 -4.55
N ALA A 23 8.29 28.11 -4.37
CA ALA A 23 8.38 26.73 -4.80
C ALA A 23 7.31 25.96 -4.02
N GLU A 24 6.39 25.32 -4.73
CA GLU A 24 5.39 24.44 -4.13
C GLU A 24 6.13 23.22 -3.55
N ILE A 25 6.19 23.14 -2.23
CA ILE A 25 6.76 21.98 -1.55
C ILE A 25 5.64 20.95 -1.43
N ALA A 26 5.87 19.74 -1.92
CA ALA A 26 4.95 18.63 -1.75
C ALA A 26 4.76 18.37 -0.25
N THR A 27 3.57 18.66 0.27
CA THR A 27 3.24 18.55 1.70
C THR A 27 2.76 17.16 2.08
N ALA A 28 2.44 16.29 1.11
CA ALA A 28 1.93 14.94 1.31
C ALA A 28 2.74 13.96 0.46
N ILE A 29 3.82 13.44 1.02
CA ILE A 29 4.68 12.43 0.36
C ILE A 29 4.36 11.08 0.99
N PRO A 30 3.65 10.17 0.28
CA PRO A 30 3.36 8.86 0.82
C PRO A 30 4.56 7.92 0.74
N ALA A 31 4.66 7.03 1.72
CA ALA A 31 5.50 5.85 1.72
C ALA A 31 4.62 4.61 1.66
N PHE A 32 4.78 3.82 0.62
CA PHE A 32 4.09 2.55 0.42
C PHE A 32 4.99 1.41 0.87
N ILE A 33 4.54 0.60 1.82
CA ILE A 33 5.30 -0.54 2.37
C ILE A 33 4.64 -1.83 1.92
N GLY A 34 5.41 -2.73 1.31
CA GLY A 34 4.87 -4.01 0.85
C GLY A 34 5.86 -4.86 0.08
N TYR A 35 5.34 -5.84 -0.64
CA TYR A 35 6.10 -6.83 -1.39
C TYR A 35 6.21 -6.47 -2.87
N THR A 36 7.33 -6.83 -3.48
CA THR A 36 7.64 -6.50 -4.89
C THR A 36 8.07 -7.73 -5.68
N SER A 37 7.90 -7.69 -7.00
CA SER A 37 8.29 -8.80 -7.88
C SER A 37 9.81 -8.99 -7.94
N ILE A 38 10.57 -7.90 -7.86
CA ILE A 38 12.03 -7.91 -7.79
C ILE A 38 12.44 -7.46 -6.40
N PHE A 39 13.10 -8.35 -5.68
CA PHE A 39 13.68 -8.09 -4.37
C PHE A 39 15.00 -8.84 -4.26
N THR A 40 16.10 -8.13 -4.09
CA THR A 40 17.46 -8.71 -4.13
C THR A 40 18.19 -8.64 -2.79
N GLY A 41 17.53 -8.12 -1.74
CA GLY A 41 18.11 -7.94 -0.42
C GLY A 41 17.59 -8.95 0.62
N THR A 42 18.19 -8.89 1.81
CA THR A 42 17.68 -9.52 3.04
C THR A 42 17.03 -8.49 3.97
N GLU A 43 17.30 -7.21 3.74
CA GLU A 43 16.79 -6.08 4.50
C GLU A 43 15.83 -5.25 3.63
N PRO A 44 14.86 -4.53 4.22
CA PRO A 44 13.96 -3.67 3.47
C PRO A 44 14.69 -2.65 2.61
N ILE A 45 14.26 -2.51 1.37
CA ILE A 45 14.82 -1.57 0.39
C ILE A 45 13.90 -0.35 0.32
N VAL A 46 14.43 0.82 0.72
CA VAL A 46 13.71 2.10 0.62
C VAL A 46 14.18 2.85 -0.62
N ALA A 47 13.23 3.27 -1.46
CA ALA A 47 13.53 4.05 -2.66
C ALA A 47 12.47 5.12 -2.91
N GLU A 48 12.91 6.30 -3.31
CA GLU A 48 12.05 7.34 -3.88
C GLU A 48 11.75 7.01 -5.33
N ILE A 49 10.50 7.17 -5.74
CA ILE A 49 10.03 6.98 -7.12
C ILE A 49 9.18 8.17 -7.57
N GLY A 50 9.31 8.55 -8.84
CA GLY A 50 8.57 9.65 -9.45
C GLY A 50 7.48 9.21 -10.43
N SER A 51 7.42 7.93 -10.78
CA SER A 51 6.45 7.39 -11.73
C SER A 51 6.27 5.88 -11.57
N LEU A 52 5.14 5.34 -12.09
CA LEU A 52 4.93 3.90 -12.15
C LEU A 52 6.06 3.19 -12.91
N ARG A 53 6.53 3.78 -14.00
CA ARG A 53 7.64 3.20 -14.80
C ARG A 53 8.96 3.12 -14.01
N ASP A 54 9.24 4.11 -13.16
CA ASP A 54 10.40 4.07 -12.26
C ASP A 54 10.25 2.95 -11.22
N PHE A 55 9.04 2.77 -10.68
CA PHE A 55 8.73 1.64 -9.83
C PHE A 55 8.98 0.30 -10.54
N GLU A 56 8.43 0.11 -11.74
CA GLU A 56 8.54 -1.13 -12.51
C GLU A 56 10.00 -1.47 -12.86
N ASN A 57 10.80 -0.46 -13.19
CA ASN A 57 12.22 -0.64 -13.48
C ASN A 57 13.02 -1.13 -12.26
N ARG A 58 12.64 -0.71 -11.05
CA ARG A 58 13.35 -1.06 -9.81
C ARG A 58 12.82 -2.30 -9.13
N PHE A 59 11.50 -2.46 -9.10
CA PHE A 59 10.79 -3.43 -8.29
C PHE A 59 10.01 -4.46 -9.09
N GLY A 60 9.97 -4.31 -10.42
CA GLY A 60 9.25 -5.20 -11.33
C GLY A 60 7.78 -4.84 -11.51
N MET A 61 7.15 -5.55 -12.41
CA MET A 61 5.73 -5.39 -12.74
C MET A 61 4.83 -6.00 -11.66
N ALA A 62 3.52 -5.81 -11.81
CA ALA A 62 2.54 -6.45 -10.93
C ALA A 62 2.77 -7.97 -10.88
N PRO A 63 2.81 -8.56 -9.68
CA PRO A 63 2.84 -10.00 -9.57
C PRO A 63 1.56 -10.59 -10.12
N THR A 64 1.68 -11.64 -10.94
CA THR A 64 0.51 -12.37 -11.44
C THR A 64 -0.11 -13.22 -10.34
N THR A 65 -1.44 -13.30 -10.35
CA THR A 65 -2.15 -14.22 -9.46
C THR A 65 -2.55 -15.44 -10.27
N PRO A 66 -2.11 -16.65 -9.91
CA PRO A 66 -2.44 -17.84 -10.67
C PRO A 66 -3.90 -18.25 -10.41
N TYR A 67 -4.65 -18.42 -11.48
CA TYR A 67 -6.03 -18.91 -11.44
C TYR A 67 -6.20 -20.13 -12.35
N ARG A 68 -7.13 -20.98 -11.98
CA ARG A 68 -7.57 -22.10 -12.80
C ARG A 68 -9.05 -21.91 -13.14
N VAL A 69 -9.39 -22.04 -14.41
CA VAL A 69 -10.78 -22.02 -14.88
C VAL A 69 -11.28 -23.45 -15.00
N LYS A 70 -12.36 -23.77 -14.29
CA LYS A 70 -13.07 -25.04 -14.43
C LYS A 70 -14.54 -24.76 -14.75
N PRO A 71 -15.18 -25.58 -15.61
CA PRO A 71 -16.61 -25.48 -15.83
C PRO A 71 -17.37 -25.99 -14.59
N ASP A 72 -18.44 -25.29 -14.23
CA ASP A 72 -19.43 -25.79 -13.26
C ASP A 72 -20.31 -26.91 -13.83
N ALA A 73 -21.28 -27.37 -13.05
CA ALA A 73 -22.26 -28.39 -13.47
C ALA A 73 -23.07 -27.95 -14.71
N ASN A 74 -23.23 -26.67 -14.96
CA ASN A 74 -23.91 -26.07 -16.11
C ASN A 74 -22.95 -25.73 -17.27
N LYS A 75 -21.69 -26.18 -17.19
CA LYS A 75 -20.59 -25.86 -18.14
C LYS A 75 -20.25 -24.37 -18.23
N LEU A 76 -20.60 -23.56 -17.23
CA LEU A 76 -20.19 -22.18 -17.13
C LEU A 76 -18.78 -22.10 -16.53
N PRO A 77 -17.92 -21.22 -17.05
CA PRO A 77 -16.55 -21.09 -16.53
C PRO A 77 -16.58 -20.51 -15.11
N GLN A 78 -15.95 -21.21 -14.18
CA GLN A 78 -15.72 -20.72 -12.82
C GLN A 78 -14.23 -20.55 -12.60
N LEU A 79 -13.88 -19.47 -11.89
CA LEU A 79 -12.51 -19.12 -11.59
C LEU A 79 -12.12 -19.64 -10.20
N PHE A 80 -11.04 -20.39 -10.12
CA PHE A 80 -10.49 -20.92 -8.88
C PHE A 80 -9.11 -20.36 -8.64
N LEU A 81 -8.81 -19.98 -7.40
CA LEU A 81 -7.45 -19.68 -6.98
C LEU A 81 -6.62 -20.96 -7.05
N THR A 82 -5.52 -20.92 -7.76
CA THR A 82 -4.55 -22.00 -7.75
C THR A 82 -3.72 -21.86 -6.48
N SER A 83 -4.07 -22.64 -5.45
CA SER A 83 -3.20 -22.74 -4.29
C SER A 83 -1.93 -23.49 -4.69
N PRO A 84 -0.72 -23.05 -4.26
CA PRO A 84 0.50 -23.82 -4.50
C PRO A 84 0.35 -25.21 -3.93
N ALA A 85 0.83 -26.21 -4.68
CA ALA A 85 0.88 -27.58 -4.19
C ALA A 85 1.61 -27.60 -2.85
N GLY A 86 0.98 -28.11 -1.80
CA GLY A 86 1.60 -28.26 -0.51
C GLY A 86 2.92 -29.02 -0.61
N ALA A 87 3.87 -28.77 0.27
CA ALA A 87 5.13 -29.49 0.30
C ALA A 87 4.88 -31.00 0.26
N PRO A 88 5.63 -31.79 -0.52
CA PRO A 88 5.43 -33.22 -0.63
C PRO A 88 5.50 -33.85 0.78
N PRO A 89 4.57 -34.75 1.12
CA PRO A 89 4.63 -35.45 2.40
C PRO A 89 5.94 -36.24 2.48
N ALA A 90 6.54 -36.31 3.65
CA ALA A 90 7.84 -36.95 3.91
C ALA A 90 7.89 -38.47 3.55
N GLY A 91 6.91 -39.01 2.83
CA GLY A 91 6.76 -40.40 2.44
C GLY A 91 6.67 -40.66 0.92
N GLY A 92 7.04 -39.71 0.06
CA GLY A 92 7.16 -39.96 -1.41
C GLY A 92 5.84 -40.11 -2.17
N GLY A 93 4.71 -39.75 -1.61
CA GLY A 93 3.44 -39.62 -2.34
C GLY A 93 3.39 -38.33 -3.15
N ALA A 94 2.69 -38.34 -4.31
CA ALA A 94 2.42 -37.10 -5.04
C ALA A 94 1.74 -36.10 -4.12
N PRO A 95 2.15 -34.80 -4.13
CA PRO A 95 1.51 -33.77 -3.32
C PRO A 95 0.02 -33.75 -3.61
N ALA A 96 -0.81 -33.87 -2.57
CA ALA A 96 -2.25 -33.72 -2.71
C ALA A 96 -2.51 -32.33 -3.27
N ALA A 97 -3.23 -32.26 -4.41
CA ALA A 97 -3.65 -30.98 -4.96
C ALA A 97 -4.48 -30.26 -3.86
N ALA A 98 -4.07 -29.04 -3.54
CA ALA A 98 -4.83 -28.22 -2.60
C ALA A 98 -6.28 -28.08 -3.10
N PRO A 99 -7.29 -28.09 -2.22
CA PRO A 99 -8.67 -28.00 -2.63
C PRO A 99 -8.88 -26.71 -3.44
N ASP A 100 -9.59 -26.86 -4.58
CA ASP A 100 -9.97 -25.70 -5.39
C ASP A 100 -10.89 -24.80 -4.56
N VAL A 101 -10.46 -23.59 -4.28
CA VAL A 101 -11.27 -22.58 -3.63
C VAL A 101 -11.90 -21.71 -4.71
N LEU A 102 -13.25 -21.68 -4.74
CA LEU A 102 -13.98 -20.82 -5.66
C LEU A 102 -13.58 -19.36 -5.39
N ALA A 103 -13.06 -18.70 -6.42
CA ALA A 103 -12.69 -17.29 -6.29
C ALA A 103 -13.97 -16.46 -6.11
N PRO A 104 -14.04 -15.58 -5.10
CA PRO A 104 -15.17 -14.67 -4.94
C PRO A 104 -15.27 -13.74 -6.14
N LEU A 105 -16.48 -13.27 -6.45
CA LEU A 105 -16.76 -12.33 -7.54
C LEU A 105 -15.97 -11.02 -7.44
N SER A 106 -15.58 -10.62 -6.23
CA SER A 106 -14.64 -9.54 -5.97
C SER A 106 -13.26 -10.11 -5.71
N ILE A 107 -12.51 -10.39 -6.78
CA ILE A 107 -11.17 -10.94 -6.66
C ILE A 107 -10.21 -9.80 -6.28
N ARG A 108 -9.59 -9.92 -5.10
CA ARG A 108 -8.49 -9.04 -4.71
C ARG A 108 -7.19 -9.67 -5.18
N PRO A 109 -6.25 -8.88 -5.73
CA PRO A 109 -4.92 -9.40 -6.04
C PRO A 109 -4.25 -9.90 -4.75
N ALA A 110 -3.48 -11.00 -4.87
CA ALA A 110 -2.69 -11.53 -3.75
C ALA A 110 -1.66 -10.52 -3.23
N TRP A 111 -1.21 -9.62 -4.10
CA TRP A 111 -0.25 -8.58 -3.83
C TRP A 111 -0.83 -7.23 -4.23
N GLN A 112 -0.90 -6.28 -3.32
CA GLN A 112 -1.63 -5.01 -3.54
C GLN A 112 -0.71 -3.82 -3.78
N LEU A 113 0.57 -3.89 -3.44
CA LEU A 113 1.49 -2.75 -3.52
C LEU A 113 1.54 -2.13 -4.93
N TRP A 114 1.77 -2.94 -5.97
CA TRP A 114 1.84 -2.44 -7.34
C TRP A 114 0.53 -1.74 -7.74
N TYR A 115 -0.62 -2.36 -7.44
CA TYR A 115 -1.93 -1.80 -7.78
C TYR A 115 -2.22 -0.50 -7.03
N SER A 116 -1.78 -0.37 -5.79
CA SER A 116 -1.92 0.85 -5.00
C SER A 116 -1.08 1.98 -5.58
N ILE A 117 0.13 1.69 -6.05
CA ILE A 117 1.03 2.65 -6.68
C ILE A 117 0.51 3.04 -8.08
N ASP A 118 0.02 2.09 -8.88
CA ASP A 118 -0.61 2.38 -10.18
C ASP A 118 -1.83 3.29 -9.98
N PHE A 119 -2.69 2.96 -9.00
CA PHE A 119 -3.84 3.78 -8.65
C PHE A 119 -3.44 5.19 -8.20
N TYR A 120 -2.39 5.30 -7.39
CA TYR A 120 -1.86 6.58 -6.93
C TYR A 120 -1.41 7.47 -8.09
N PHE A 121 -0.58 6.96 -9.01
CA PHE A 121 -0.11 7.73 -10.15
C PHE A 121 -1.22 8.05 -11.16
N ARG A 122 -2.18 7.15 -11.39
CA ARG A 122 -3.35 7.41 -12.26
C ARG A 122 -4.23 8.54 -11.75
N ASN A 123 -4.24 8.76 -10.44
CA ASN A 123 -5.00 9.85 -9.81
C ASN A 123 -4.17 11.12 -9.59
N GLY A 124 -3.06 11.28 -10.31
CA GLY A 124 -2.25 12.51 -10.26
C GLY A 124 -1.26 12.54 -9.09
N GLY A 125 -0.94 11.40 -8.50
CA GLY A 125 0.08 11.30 -7.45
C GLY A 125 1.45 11.77 -7.95
N GLY A 126 2.18 12.50 -7.11
CA GLY A 126 3.54 12.97 -7.35
C GLY A 126 4.59 11.95 -6.90
N ARG A 127 5.77 12.44 -6.51
CA ARG A 127 6.81 11.57 -5.95
C ARG A 127 6.35 10.87 -4.68
N CYS A 128 6.80 9.65 -4.48
CA CYS A 128 6.49 8.86 -3.29
C CYS A 128 7.66 7.94 -2.94
N TYR A 129 7.64 7.38 -1.73
CA TYR A 129 8.59 6.38 -1.30
C TYR A 129 7.99 4.99 -1.39
N VAL A 130 8.81 4.02 -1.74
CA VAL A 130 8.47 2.61 -1.72
C VAL A 130 9.43 1.89 -0.79
N VAL A 131 8.89 1.09 0.10
CA VAL A 131 9.63 0.22 1.00
C VAL A 131 9.31 -1.22 0.63
N SER A 132 10.20 -1.84 -0.13
CA SER A 132 10.09 -3.26 -0.46
C SER A 132 10.61 -4.09 0.70
N VAL A 133 9.76 -4.92 1.28
CA VAL A 133 10.08 -5.74 2.47
C VAL A 133 10.34 -7.20 2.10
N GLY A 134 10.11 -7.58 0.86
CA GLY A 134 10.31 -8.95 0.41
C GLY A 134 9.86 -9.18 -1.02
N LYS A 135 10.13 -10.38 -1.52
CA LYS A 135 9.69 -10.80 -2.85
C LYS A 135 8.25 -11.31 -2.79
N ALA A 136 7.42 -10.81 -3.70
CA ALA A 136 6.09 -11.35 -3.94
C ALA A 136 6.21 -12.76 -4.54
N THR A 137 5.72 -13.76 -3.81
CA THR A 137 5.78 -15.18 -4.21
C THR A 137 4.39 -15.70 -4.60
N ILE A 138 4.33 -16.77 -5.39
CA ILE A 138 3.06 -17.33 -5.87
C ILE A 138 2.17 -17.82 -4.72
N ASP A 139 2.76 -18.24 -3.61
CA ASP A 139 2.07 -18.71 -2.41
C ASP A 139 1.38 -17.59 -1.60
N GLY A 140 1.63 -16.33 -1.96
CA GLY A 140 0.94 -15.19 -1.36
C GLY A 140 1.16 -15.03 0.15
N THR A 141 2.25 -15.57 0.70
CA THR A 141 2.51 -15.50 2.13
C THR A 141 3.04 -14.11 2.51
N ILE A 142 2.27 -13.42 3.33
CA ILE A 142 2.62 -12.10 3.87
C ILE A 142 3.06 -12.28 5.31
N ASP A 143 4.29 -11.83 5.62
CA ASP A 143 4.84 -11.84 6.96
C ASP A 143 4.68 -10.46 7.61
N LYS A 144 4.02 -10.42 8.75
CA LYS A 144 3.83 -9.18 9.52
C LYS A 144 5.14 -8.59 10.02
N GLU A 145 6.12 -9.42 10.38
CA GLU A 145 7.41 -8.94 10.87
C GLU A 145 8.21 -8.26 9.75
N ALA A 146 8.09 -8.75 8.52
CA ALA A 146 8.65 -8.08 7.36
C ALA A 146 8.02 -6.69 7.16
N LEU A 147 6.69 -6.55 7.26
CA LEU A 147 6.02 -5.25 7.16
C LEU A 147 6.45 -4.29 8.27
N LYS A 148 6.61 -4.78 9.50
CA LYS A 148 7.10 -4.00 10.65
C LYS A 148 8.56 -3.57 10.47
N SER A 149 9.40 -4.44 9.90
CA SER A 149 10.78 -4.07 9.56
C SER A 149 10.85 -2.96 8.53
N GLY A 150 9.89 -2.92 7.58
CA GLY A 150 9.72 -1.83 6.63
C GLY A 150 9.44 -0.48 7.31
N LEU A 151 8.60 -0.45 8.34
CA LEU A 151 8.40 0.75 9.15
C LEU A 151 9.69 1.22 9.84
N THR A 152 10.46 0.28 10.40
CA THR A 152 11.75 0.59 11.02
C THR A 152 12.75 1.14 10.02
N ALA A 153 12.81 0.59 8.80
CA ALA A 153 13.68 1.10 7.75
C ALA A 153 13.30 2.53 7.32
N LEU A 154 12.00 2.85 7.37
CA LEU A 154 11.47 4.16 7.02
C LEU A 154 11.80 5.25 8.08
N GLU A 155 12.18 4.89 9.32
CA GLU A 155 12.59 5.85 10.35
C GLU A 155 13.80 6.71 9.94
N LYS A 156 14.60 6.22 8.99
CA LYS A 156 15.79 6.92 8.48
C LYS A 156 15.48 7.96 7.39
N GLN A 157 14.21 8.06 6.98
CA GLN A 157 13.76 8.99 5.94
C GLN A 157 12.86 10.04 6.57
N ASP A 158 13.25 11.31 6.49
CA ASP A 158 12.53 12.43 7.11
C ASP A 158 11.40 12.99 6.22
N GLU A 159 11.46 12.76 4.91
CA GLU A 159 10.50 13.35 3.97
C GLU A 159 9.10 12.72 3.94
N PRO A 160 8.92 11.39 4.10
CA PRO A 160 7.60 10.79 4.04
C PRO A 160 6.68 11.30 5.15
N THR A 161 5.50 11.79 4.76
CA THR A 161 4.48 12.30 5.68
C THR A 161 3.27 11.40 5.83
N LEU A 162 3.08 10.46 4.89
CA LEU A 162 2.00 9.48 4.92
C LEU A 162 2.55 8.05 4.85
N ILE A 163 1.96 7.13 5.61
CA ILE A 163 2.31 5.71 5.59
C ILE A 163 1.13 4.92 5.09
N VAL A 164 1.37 4.06 4.09
CA VAL A 164 0.36 3.17 3.49
C VAL A 164 0.93 1.75 3.43
N ILE A 165 0.19 0.76 3.97
CA ILE A 165 0.61 -0.65 4.00
C ILE A 165 -0.50 -1.49 3.35
N PRO A 166 -0.56 -1.57 2.02
CA PRO A 166 -1.70 -2.19 1.32
C PRO A 166 -1.93 -3.66 1.70
N GLU A 167 -0.84 -4.44 1.84
CA GLU A 167 -0.92 -5.86 2.17
C GLU A 167 -1.37 -6.13 3.61
N ALA A 168 -1.36 -5.14 4.50
CA ALA A 168 -1.82 -5.36 5.87
C ALA A 168 -3.26 -5.90 5.92
N SER A 169 -4.13 -5.43 5.02
CA SER A 169 -5.54 -5.86 4.94
C SER A 169 -5.71 -7.36 4.61
N LEU A 170 -4.68 -8.02 4.09
CA LEU A 170 -4.67 -9.45 3.73
C LEU A 170 -4.20 -10.35 4.88
N LEU A 171 -3.61 -9.80 5.93
CA LEU A 171 -3.16 -10.54 7.11
C LEU A 171 -4.34 -11.13 7.90
N LYS A 172 -4.07 -12.07 8.80
CA LYS A 172 -5.05 -12.51 9.82
C LYS A 172 -5.39 -11.35 10.75
N ASP A 173 -6.53 -11.43 11.44
CA ASP A 173 -7.05 -10.31 12.24
C ASP A 173 -6.08 -9.85 13.32
N SER A 174 -5.42 -10.78 14.04
CA SER A 174 -4.42 -10.47 15.05
C SER A 174 -3.17 -9.81 14.49
N ASP A 175 -2.71 -10.28 13.33
CA ASP A 175 -1.51 -9.78 12.68
C ASP A 175 -1.76 -8.43 12.01
N PHE A 176 -2.97 -8.23 11.46
CA PHE A 176 -3.43 -6.94 10.98
C PHE A 176 -3.44 -5.89 12.11
N ALA A 177 -4.04 -6.24 13.25
CA ALA A 177 -4.09 -5.36 14.41
C ALA A 177 -2.68 -4.97 14.91
N ASP A 178 -1.76 -5.93 14.95
CA ASP A 178 -0.37 -5.70 15.36
C ASP A 178 0.37 -4.75 14.40
N VAL A 179 0.22 -4.92 13.08
CA VAL A 179 0.81 -4.02 12.08
C VAL A 179 0.21 -2.61 12.18
N CYS A 180 -1.12 -2.49 12.32
CA CYS A 180 -1.77 -1.19 12.50
C CYS A 180 -1.29 -0.47 13.76
N ALA A 181 -1.20 -1.19 14.89
CA ALA A 181 -0.69 -0.64 16.14
C ALA A 181 0.77 -0.17 16.00
N THR A 182 1.61 -0.96 15.32
CA THR A 182 3.01 -0.59 15.07
C THR A 182 3.12 0.64 14.17
N ALA A 183 2.28 0.76 13.13
CA ALA A 183 2.25 1.95 12.27
C ALA A 183 1.83 3.21 13.03
N LEU A 184 0.81 3.13 13.89
CA LEU A 184 0.39 4.24 14.75
C LEU A 184 1.46 4.63 15.77
N GLN A 185 2.14 3.64 16.39
CA GLN A 185 3.26 3.91 17.30
C GLN A 185 4.44 4.58 16.58
N HIS A 186 4.76 4.13 15.37
CA HIS A 186 5.79 4.74 14.54
C HIS A 186 5.46 6.21 14.23
N CYS A 187 4.23 6.51 13.81
CA CYS A 187 3.79 7.87 13.56
C CYS A 187 3.79 8.72 14.85
N GLY A 188 3.33 8.18 15.96
CA GLY A 188 3.35 8.88 17.25
C GLY A 188 4.74 9.16 17.80
N LYS A 189 5.71 8.24 17.55
CA LYS A 189 7.12 8.41 17.94
C LYS A 189 7.79 9.55 17.18
N LEU A 190 7.54 9.65 15.86
CA LEU A 190 8.18 10.64 14.99
C LEU A 190 7.39 11.96 14.96
N ALA A 191 6.06 11.91 15.14
CA ALA A 191 5.15 13.04 15.18
C ALA A 191 5.14 13.94 13.91
N ASP A 192 5.69 13.46 12.80
CA ASP A 192 5.82 14.15 11.51
C ASP A 192 5.05 13.47 10.38
N ARG A 193 4.43 12.32 10.65
CA ARG A 193 3.75 11.49 9.65
C ARG A 193 2.43 10.90 10.16
N PHE A 194 1.62 10.41 9.22
CA PHE A 194 0.26 9.96 9.47
C PHE A 194 0.00 8.63 8.76
N ALA A 195 -0.62 7.68 9.45
CA ALA A 195 -0.93 6.37 8.90
C ALA A 195 -2.30 6.36 8.20
N ILE A 196 -2.33 5.91 6.95
CA ILE A 196 -3.55 5.62 6.19
C ILE A 196 -3.80 4.11 6.33
N LEU A 197 -4.86 3.76 7.02
CA LEU A 197 -5.20 2.39 7.35
C LEU A 197 -6.48 1.96 6.65
N ASP A 198 -6.57 0.67 6.33
CA ASP A 198 -7.78 0.06 5.80
C ASP A 198 -8.63 -0.49 6.95
N VAL A 199 -9.94 -0.52 6.75
CA VAL A 199 -10.84 -1.28 7.62
C VAL A 199 -11.02 -2.67 7.02
N LYS A 200 -10.48 -3.68 7.70
CA LYS A 200 -10.53 -5.05 7.23
C LYS A 200 -11.96 -5.59 7.24
N GLU A 201 -12.43 -6.08 6.11
CA GLU A 201 -13.67 -6.84 6.02
C GLU A 201 -13.51 -8.22 6.68
N GLN A 202 -14.63 -8.81 7.11
CA GLN A 202 -14.61 -10.16 7.65
C GLN A 202 -14.13 -11.16 6.58
N ALA A 203 -13.58 -12.29 7.03
CA ALA A 203 -13.02 -13.32 6.16
C ALA A 203 -13.98 -13.85 5.06
N ASN A 204 -15.28 -13.69 5.26
CA ASN A 204 -16.33 -14.07 4.29
C ASN A 204 -16.73 -12.92 3.33
N GLY A 205 -16.03 -11.79 3.34
CA GLY A 205 -16.38 -10.61 2.54
C GLY A 205 -17.66 -9.89 2.97
N SER A 206 -18.22 -10.22 4.13
CA SER A 206 -19.43 -9.56 4.62
C SER A 206 -19.17 -8.10 4.98
N PRO A 207 -20.02 -7.17 4.52
CA PRO A 207 -19.85 -5.76 4.82
C PRO A 207 -20.02 -5.46 6.31
N ILE A 208 -19.36 -4.39 6.76
CA ILE A 208 -19.51 -3.88 8.13
C ILE A 208 -20.80 -3.04 8.20
N ASN A 209 -21.92 -3.72 8.44
CA ASN A 209 -23.25 -3.12 8.42
C ASN A 209 -24.00 -3.19 9.78
N THR A 210 -23.34 -3.66 10.83
CA THR A 210 -23.91 -3.71 12.18
C THR A 210 -22.98 -3.03 13.18
N ASN A 211 -23.54 -2.55 14.31
CA ASN A 211 -22.78 -1.94 15.38
C ASN A 211 -21.73 -2.89 16.00
N GLU A 212 -22.05 -4.18 16.06
CA GLU A 212 -21.15 -5.22 16.58
C GLU A 212 -19.92 -5.38 15.68
N LYS A 213 -20.13 -5.44 14.36
CA LYS A 213 -19.04 -5.50 13.38
C LYS A 213 -18.20 -4.23 13.37
N LEU A 214 -18.84 -3.06 13.53
CA LEU A 214 -18.14 -1.79 13.64
C LEU A 214 -17.29 -1.72 14.92
N THR A 215 -17.81 -2.22 16.03
CA THR A 215 -17.07 -2.29 17.31
C THR A 215 -15.88 -3.24 17.18
N ALA A 216 -16.08 -4.41 16.57
CA ALA A 216 -14.99 -5.36 16.29
C ALA A 216 -13.91 -4.78 15.36
N ALA A 217 -14.31 -4.07 14.30
CA ALA A 217 -13.38 -3.38 13.41
C ALA A 217 -12.58 -2.30 14.14
N ARG A 218 -13.22 -1.52 15.01
CA ARG A 218 -12.52 -0.52 15.84
C ARG A 218 -11.55 -1.13 16.83
N ALA A 219 -11.87 -2.28 17.39
CA ALA A 219 -10.99 -3.00 18.32
C ALA A 219 -9.71 -3.53 17.66
N ALA A 220 -9.66 -3.62 16.33
CA ALA A 220 -8.47 -4.01 15.59
C ALA A 220 -7.35 -2.93 15.62
N TYR A 221 -7.69 -1.69 15.98
CA TYR A 221 -6.70 -0.63 16.09
C TYR A 221 -6.24 -0.45 17.54
N SER A 222 -5.00 0.01 17.70
CA SER A 222 -4.47 0.35 19.03
C SER A 222 -5.36 1.38 19.73
N SER A 223 -5.37 1.35 21.07
CA SER A 223 -5.96 2.43 21.88
C SER A 223 -5.04 3.65 22.01
N SER A 224 -3.79 3.56 21.54
CA SER A 224 -2.77 4.59 21.64
C SER A 224 -2.47 5.20 20.28
N ASN A 225 -2.11 6.47 20.25
CA ASN A 225 -1.71 7.22 19.06
C ASN A 225 -2.77 7.27 17.94
N LEU A 226 -4.05 7.16 18.27
CA LEU A 226 -5.15 7.20 17.29
C LEU A 226 -5.24 8.52 16.52
N ASN A 227 -4.68 9.59 17.06
CA ASN A 227 -4.58 10.91 16.43
C ASN A 227 -3.57 10.94 15.26
N TYR A 228 -2.76 9.89 15.09
CA TYR A 228 -1.76 9.76 14.03
C TYR A 228 -2.18 8.82 12.90
N GLY A 229 -3.45 8.47 12.79
CA GLY A 229 -3.94 7.64 11.70
C GLY A 229 -5.42 7.80 11.42
N ALA A 230 -5.82 7.43 10.22
CA ALA A 230 -7.21 7.33 9.81
C ALA A 230 -7.47 5.99 9.11
N ALA A 231 -8.62 5.40 9.43
CA ALA A 231 -9.07 4.15 8.82
C ALA A 231 -10.21 4.44 7.84
N TYR A 232 -10.10 3.93 6.61
CA TYR A 232 -11.05 4.17 5.53
C TYR A 232 -11.86 2.93 5.20
N TYR A 233 -13.17 3.15 4.96
CA TYR A 233 -14.13 2.13 4.56
C TYR A 233 -15.25 2.78 3.74
N PRO A 234 -15.87 2.12 2.76
CA PRO A 234 -15.54 0.79 2.22
C PRO A 234 -14.37 0.80 1.23
N PHE A 235 -13.96 -0.41 0.79
CA PHE A 235 -12.99 -0.51 -0.31
C PHE A 235 -13.58 0.03 -1.61
N LEU A 236 -12.73 0.64 -2.42
CA LEU A 236 -13.11 1.18 -3.72
C LEU A 236 -13.06 0.10 -4.80
N ASN A 237 -14.08 0.06 -5.65
CA ASN A 237 -14.04 -0.70 -6.89
C ASN A 237 -13.33 0.13 -7.94
N THR A 238 -12.28 -0.41 -8.53
CA THR A 238 -11.48 0.28 -9.56
C THR A 238 -11.63 -0.42 -10.91
N SER A 239 -11.34 0.30 -11.99
CA SER A 239 -11.26 -0.24 -13.35
C SER A 239 -9.86 -0.75 -13.72
N ILE A 240 -8.95 -0.82 -12.76
CA ILE A 240 -7.59 -1.33 -12.99
C ILE A 240 -7.68 -2.84 -13.22
N PRO A 241 -7.23 -3.35 -14.38
CA PRO A 241 -7.28 -4.78 -14.67
C PRO A 241 -6.30 -5.53 -13.78
N GLN A 242 -6.75 -6.64 -13.20
CA GLN A 242 -5.86 -7.54 -12.48
C GLN A 242 -5.11 -8.42 -13.48
N LEU A 243 -3.80 -8.55 -13.29
CA LEU A 243 -2.98 -9.49 -14.05
C LEU A 243 -3.18 -10.90 -13.51
N ILE A 244 -3.65 -11.79 -14.39
CA ILE A 244 -3.96 -13.20 -14.13
C ILE A 244 -3.03 -14.05 -14.98
N ASP A 245 -2.50 -15.14 -14.41
CA ASP A 245 -1.68 -16.14 -15.11
C ASP A 245 -2.43 -17.48 -15.19
#